data_0785a3794ce66420a8e7b7ab48ae85a5
#
_entry.id   0785a3794ce66420a8e7b7ab48ae85a5
#
_cell.length_a   1.000
_cell.length_b   1.000
_cell.length_c   1.000
_cell.angle_alpha   90.00
_cell.angle_beta   90.00
_cell.angle_gamma   90.00
#
_symmetry.space_group_name_H-M   'P 1'
#
loop_
_entity.id
_entity.type
_entity.pdbx_description
1 polymer ?
#
loop_
_entity_poly.entity_id
_entity_poly.type
_entity_poly.pdbx_seq_one_letter_code
_entity_poly.pdbx_strand_id
1 'polypeptide(L)'
;MNPMISQDDIDAFSESPPSKLSENQKHYLDKKMEVLVILMEEWSEVAQEASKLIRFPENDTEKLAKELGDLQCMINLTANHLGIDPIQIGVQVNNKRDKLHKYSNLFSK
;
A
#
# COMPACT_ATOMS: atom_id res chain seq x y z
N MET A 1 5.07 13.94 13.39
CA MET A 1 5.38 14.03 12.58
C MET A 1 6.08 13.96 12.29
N ASN A 2 6.28 13.89 12.33
CA ASN A 2 6.95 14.11 11.52
C ASN A 2 7.21 14.05 11.37
N PRO A 3 6.90 13.78 11.87
CA PRO A 3 7.08 14.03 11.38
C PRO A 3 7.09 14.09 10.54
N MET A 4 6.28 13.72 10.84
CA MET A 4 6.54 14.14 9.73
C MET A 4 6.10 15.40 9.53
N ILE A 5 5.08 15.99 9.80
CA ILE A 5 4.87 17.02 8.88
C ILE A 5 4.57 18.34 9.53
N SER A 6 5.62 19.16 9.62
CA SER A 6 5.47 20.60 9.79
C SER A 6 5.01 21.18 8.45
N GLN A 7 4.61 22.43 8.45
CA GLN A 7 4.25 23.12 7.22
C GLN A 7 5.44 23.16 6.25
N ASP A 8 6.63 23.30 6.77
CA ASP A 8 7.85 23.30 5.95
C ASP A 8 8.05 21.96 5.26
N ASP A 9 7.74 20.85 5.94
CA ASP A 9 7.85 19.54 5.35
C ASP A 9 6.80 19.33 4.26
N ILE A 10 5.60 19.85 4.46
CA ILE A 10 4.56 19.80 3.45
C ILE A 10 4.98 20.60 2.22
N ASP A 11 5.52 21.78 2.43
CA ASP A 11 5.97 22.64 1.33
C ASP A 11 7.14 21.98 0.58
N ALA A 12 8.08 21.40 1.31
CA ALA A 12 9.19 20.67 0.70
C ALA A 12 8.71 19.49 -0.13
N PHE A 13 7.64 18.88 0.29
CA PHE A 13 7.01 17.77 -0.39
C PHE A 13 6.42 18.19 -1.72
N SER A 14 5.75 19.32 -1.74
CA SER A 14 5.09 19.79 -2.94
C SER A 14 5.99 20.60 -3.84
N GLU A 15 7.10 21.13 -3.32
CA GLU A 15 8.00 21.98 -4.09
C GLU A 15 9.31 21.29 -4.40
N SER A 16 10.19 21.19 -3.43
CA SER A 16 11.48 20.55 -3.63
C SER A 16 12.01 20.03 -2.31
N PRO A 17 12.80 18.96 -2.36
CA PRO A 17 13.40 18.41 -1.15
C PRO A 17 14.34 19.41 -0.47
N PRO A 18 14.57 19.24 0.83
CA PRO A 18 15.50 20.10 1.53
C PRO A 18 16.88 20.09 0.88
N SER A 19 17.44 21.30 0.73
CA SER A 19 18.71 21.48 0.03
C SER A 19 19.91 20.85 0.76
N LYS A 20 19.73 20.47 2.02
CA LYS A 20 20.80 19.88 2.82
C LYS A 20 21.06 18.41 2.53
N LEU A 21 20.17 17.74 1.80
CA LEU A 21 20.32 16.35 1.46
C LEU A 21 21.30 16.19 0.30
N SER A 22 22.15 15.17 0.37
CA SER A 22 22.97 14.79 -0.76
C SER A 22 22.10 14.28 -1.90
N GLU A 23 22.65 14.23 -3.11
CA GLU A 23 21.90 13.71 -4.27
C GLU A 23 21.50 12.27 -4.05
N ASN A 24 22.37 11.44 -3.44
CA ASN A 24 22.02 10.06 -3.16
C ASN A 24 20.91 9.93 -2.12
N GLN A 25 20.93 10.78 -1.10
CA GLN A 25 19.88 10.79 -0.08
C GLN A 25 18.54 11.22 -0.66
N LYS A 26 18.54 12.24 -1.50
CA LYS A 26 17.35 12.68 -2.21
C LYS A 26 16.76 11.58 -3.06
N HIS A 27 17.60 10.93 -3.85
CA HIS A 27 17.16 9.87 -4.73
C HIS A 27 16.54 8.70 -3.96
N TYR A 28 17.16 8.36 -2.83
CA TYR A 28 16.65 7.28 -1.98
C TYR A 28 15.30 7.64 -1.36
N LEU A 29 15.16 8.86 -0.85
CA LEU A 29 13.90 9.32 -0.26
C LEU A 29 12.80 9.45 -1.33
N ASP A 30 13.16 9.91 -2.53
CA ASP A 30 12.21 10.04 -3.62
C ASP A 30 11.64 8.67 -4.01
N LYS A 31 12.49 7.65 -4.07
CA LYS A 31 12.02 6.30 -4.42
C LYS A 31 11.14 5.70 -3.34
N LYS A 32 11.49 5.89 -2.07
CA LYS A 32 10.63 5.44 -0.97
C LYS A 32 9.28 6.12 -1.01
N MET A 33 9.30 7.43 -1.24
CA MET A 33 8.07 8.20 -1.33
C MET A 33 7.23 7.73 -2.51
N GLU A 34 7.87 7.55 -3.65
CA GLU A 34 7.18 7.12 -4.86
C GLU A 34 6.50 5.77 -4.67
N VAL A 35 7.21 4.80 -4.10
CA VAL A 35 6.63 3.46 -3.89
C VAL A 35 5.44 3.51 -2.95
N LEU A 36 5.50 4.36 -1.91
CA LEU A 36 4.39 4.50 -0.97
C LEU A 36 3.18 5.19 -1.61
N VAL A 37 3.42 6.19 -2.44
CA VAL A 37 2.33 6.87 -3.15
C VAL A 37 1.63 5.89 -4.09
N ILE A 38 2.39 5.14 -4.86
CA ILE A 38 1.80 4.16 -5.79
C ILE A 38 1.07 3.06 -5.03
N LEU A 39 1.63 2.60 -3.91
CA LEU A 39 0.95 1.63 -3.06
C LEU A 39 -0.43 2.14 -2.63
N MET A 40 -0.50 3.39 -2.21
CA MET A 40 -1.78 3.99 -1.80
C MET A 40 -2.76 4.11 -2.96
N GLU A 41 -2.27 4.46 -4.14
CA GLU A 41 -3.10 4.53 -5.34
C GLU A 41 -3.71 3.17 -5.69
N GLU A 42 -2.89 2.13 -5.70
CA GLU A 42 -3.37 0.78 -6.01
C GLU A 42 -4.34 0.28 -4.95
N TRP A 43 -4.08 0.60 -3.69
CA TRP A 43 -5.00 0.29 -2.61
C TRP A 43 -6.37 0.93 -2.86
N SER A 44 -6.38 2.22 -3.24
CA SER A 44 -7.63 2.93 -3.45
C SER A 44 -8.40 2.36 -4.66
N GLU A 45 -7.70 1.92 -5.69
CA GLU A 45 -8.34 1.30 -6.86
C GLU A 45 -8.98 -0.04 -6.52
N VAL A 46 -8.31 -0.84 -5.67
CA VAL A 46 -8.92 -2.08 -5.16
C VAL A 46 -10.21 -1.76 -4.38
N ALA A 47 -10.15 -0.75 -3.52
CA ALA A 47 -11.31 -0.35 -2.74
C ALA A 47 -12.48 0.08 -3.64
N GLN A 48 -12.19 0.82 -4.71
CA GLN A 48 -13.21 1.25 -5.66
C GLN A 48 -13.87 0.06 -6.35
N GLU A 49 -13.08 -0.89 -6.85
CA GLU A 49 -13.63 -2.06 -7.53
C GLU A 49 -14.40 -2.96 -6.58
N ALA A 50 -13.93 -3.12 -5.35
CA ALA A 50 -14.65 -3.87 -4.33
C ALA A 50 -16.01 -3.21 -4.02
N SER A 51 -16.02 -1.89 -3.89
CA SER A 51 -17.25 -1.13 -3.66
C SER A 51 -18.26 -1.31 -4.78
N LYS A 52 -17.77 -1.33 -6.04
CA LYS A 52 -18.66 -1.56 -7.19
C LYS A 52 -19.30 -2.94 -7.14
N LEU A 53 -18.57 -3.96 -6.72
CA LEU A 53 -19.12 -5.31 -6.61
C LEU A 53 -20.14 -5.44 -5.49
N ILE A 54 -19.96 -4.67 -4.40
CA ILE A 54 -20.97 -4.63 -3.34
C ILE A 54 -22.27 -4.03 -3.88
N ARG A 55 -22.18 -2.95 -4.66
CA ARG A 55 -23.35 -2.29 -5.23
C ARG A 55 -23.95 -3.03 -6.41
N PHE A 56 -23.13 -3.71 -7.19
CA PHE A 56 -23.52 -4.39 -8.41
C PHE A 56 -22.94 -5.80 -8.42
N PRO A 57 -23.48 -6.69 -7.58
CA PRO A 57 -22.88 -8.04 -7.41
C PRO A 57 -22.92 -8.90 -8.67
N GLU A 58 -23.71 -8.54 -9.67
CA GLU A 58 -23.77 -9.26 -10.93
C GLU A 58 -22.62 -8.91 -11.88
N ASN A 59 -21.84 -7.88 -11.59
CA ASN A 59 -20.68 -7.54 -12.41
C ASN A 59 -19.63 -8.65 -12.31
N ASP A 60 -18.83 -8.81 -13.39
CA ASP A 60 -17.73 -9.76 -13.32
C ASP A 60 -16.61 -9.24 -12.42
N THR A 61 -15.65 -10.10 -12.12
CA THR A 61 -14.56 -9.80 -11.19
C THR A 61 -13.26 -9.44 -11.91
N GLU A 62 -13.29 -9.23 -13.20
CA GLU A 62 -12.09 -9.05 -14.00
C GLU A 62 -11.30 -7.81 -13.59
N LYS A 63 -11.99 -6.69 -13.39
CA LYS A 63 -11.35 -5.44 -12.97
C LYS A 63 -10.78 -5.55 -11.57
N LEU A 64 -11.50 -6.18 -10.68
CA LEU A 64 -10.99 -6.39 -9.31
C LEU A 64 -9.75 -7.27 -9.34
N ALA A 65 -9.74 -8.33 -10.14
CA ALA A 65 -8.58 -9.21 -10.26
C ALA A 65 -7.36 -8.44 -10.75
N LYS A 66 -7.54 -7.54 -11.73
CA LYS A 66 -6.46 -6.70 -12.22
C LYS A 66 -5.91 -5.81 -11.11
N GLU A 67 -6.79 -5.14 -10.38
CA GLU A 67 -6.35 -4.25 -9.31
C GLU A 67 -5.70 -5.00 -8.15
N LEU A 68 -6.16 -6.20 -7.85
CA LEU A 68 -5.51 -7.03 -6.83
C LEU A 68 -4.09 -7.43 -7.26
N GLY A 69 -3.90 -7.72 -8.55
CA GLY A 69 -2.56 -8.00 -9.07
C GLY A 69 -1.65 -6.80 -8.97
N ASP A 70 -2.14 -5.62 -9.33
CA ASP A 70 -1.37 -4.39 -9.22
C ASP A 70 -1.00 -4.11 -7.76
N LEU A 71 -1.94 -4.31 -6.85
CA LEU A 71 -1.68 -4.13 -5.41
C LEU A 71 -0.65 -5.15 -4.91
N GLN A 72 -0.75 -6.41 -5.33
CA GLN A 72 0.22 -7.42 -4.93
C GLN A 72 1.63 -7.05 -5.38
N CYS A 73 1.76 -6.54 -6.59
CA CYS A 73 3.04 -6.05 -7.09
C CYS A 73 3.58 -4.95 -6.18
N MET A 74 2.73 -4.01 -5.81
CA MET A 74 3.16 -2.89 -4.97
C MET A 74 3.47 -3.30 -3.53
N ILE A 75 2.78 -4.32 -3.00
CA ILE A 75 3.13 -4.88 -1.69
C ILE A 75 4.57 -5.42 -1.73
N ASN A 76 4.88 -6.18 -2.76
CA ASN A 76 6.22 -6.78 -2.91
C ASN A 76 7.30 -5.71 -3.10
N LEU A 77 7.04 -4.72 -3.93
CA LEU A 77 7.99 -3.63 -4.17
C LEU A 77 8.18 -2.77 -2.92
N THR A 78 7.11 -2.52 -2.19
CA THR A 78 7.19 -1.75 -0.95
C THR A 78 8.06 -2.47 0.07
N ALA A 79 7.86 -3.77 0.24
CA ALA A 79 8.68 -4.55 1.14
C ALA A 79 10.16 -4.48 0.74
N ASN A 80 10.44 -4.60 -0.55
CA ASN A 80 11.81 -4.54 -1.05
C ASN A 80 12.46 -3.17 -0.81
N HIS A 81 11.76 -2.09 -1.17
CA HIS A 81 12.31 -0.75 -1.05
C HIS A 81 12.44 -0.28 0.40
N LEU A 82 11.60 -0.75 1.29
CA LEU A 82 11.61 -0.33 2.69
C LEU A 82 12.32 -1.32 3.61
N GLY A 83 12.88 -2.39 3.05
CA GLY A 83 13.60 -3.37 3.86
C GLY A 83 12.70 -4.18 4.78
N ILE A 84 11.46 -4.39 4.42
CA ILE A 84 10.54 -5.22 5.19
C ILE A 84 10.75 -6.68 4.78
N ASP A 85 11.01 -7.52 5.78
CA ASP A 85 11.22 -8.94 5.52
C ASP A 85 9.91 -9.60 5.08
N PRO A 86 9.89 -10.26 3.91
CA PRO A 86 8.69 -10.96 3.48
C PRO A 86 8.17 -12.00 4.48
N ILE A 87 9.05 -12.54 5.31
CA ILE A 87 8.65 -13.49 6.35
C ILE A 87 7.74 -12.80 7.37
N GLN A 88 8.02 -11.55 7.72
CA GLN A 88 7.17 -10.77 8.63
C GLN A 88 5.77 -10.60 8.05
N ILE A 89 5.69 -10.33 6.75
CA ILE A 89 4.40 -10.20 6.07
C ILE A 89 3.67 -11.54 6.12
N GLY A 90 4.38 -12.64 5.82
CA GLY A 90 3.78 -13.97 5.84
C GLY A 90 3.24 -14.36 7.21
N VAL A 91 3.97 -14.03 8.27
CA VAL A 91 3.50 -14.28 9.63
C VAL A 91 2.19 -13.52 9.88
N GLN A 92 2.12 -12.28 9.45
CA GLN A 92 0.91 -11.47 9.65
C GLN A 92 -0.26 -12.00 8.81
N VAL A 93 0.01 -12.53 7.62
CA VAL A 93 -1.03 -13.19 6.81
C VAL A 93 -1.66 -14.33 7.61
N ASN A 94 -0.83 -15.18 8.21
CA ASN A 94 -1.31 -16.31 9.01
C ASN A 94 -2.08 -15.85 10.24
N ASN A 95 -1.58 -14.82 10.92
CA ASN A 95 -2.26 -14.28 12.09
C ASN A 95 -3.65 -13.74 11.72
N LYS A 96 -3.75 -13.07 10.57
CA LYS A 96 -5.03 -12.55 10.11
C LYS A 96 -6.00 -13.67 9.76
N ARG A 97 -5.52 -14.73 9.10
CA ARG A 97 -6.35 -15.90 8.82
C ARG A 97 -6.92 -16.52 10.10
N ASP A 98 -6.07 -16.66 11.13
CA ASP A 98 -6.52 -17.22 12.40
C ASP A 98 -7.62 -16.36 13.03
N LYS A 99 -7.45 -15.05 12.98
CA LYS A 99 -8.48 -14.14 13.49
C LYS A 99 -9.78 -14.26 12.71
N LEU A 100 -9.68 -14.38 11.39
CA LEU A 100 -10.87 -14.49 10.54
C LEU A 100 -11.61 -15.80 10.79
N HIS A 101 -10.89 -16.89 11.09
CA HIS A 101 -11.53 -18.15 11.48
C HIS A 101 -12.37 -17.99 12.74
N LYS A 102 -11.93 -17.17 13.68
CA LYS A 102 -12.64 -16.95 14.94
C LYS A 102 -13.78 -15.94 14.83
N TYR A 103 -13.58 -14.86 14.07
CA TYR A 103 -14.43 -13.68 14.16
C TYR A 103 -15.19 -13.34 12.89
N SER A 104 -15.03 -14.12 11.82
CA SER A 104 -15.74 -13.86 10.58
C SER A 104 -16.41 -15.13 10.05
N ASN A 105 -17.31 -14.95 9.10
CA ASN A 105 -18.01 -16.06 8.45
C ASN A 105 -17.33 -16.54 7.18
N LEU A 106 -16.16 -15.98 6.84
CA LEU A 106 -15.49 -16.29 5.58
C LEU A 106 -15.13 -17.76 5.43
N PHE A 107 -14.85 -18.44 6.54
CA PHE A 107 -14.47 -19.86 6.53
C PHE A 107 -15.56 -20.77 7.08
N SER A 108 -16.74 -20.23 7.32
CA SER A 108 -17.91 -21.02 7.75
C SER A 108 -18.48 -21.79 6.56
N LYS A 109 -19.02 -22.95 6.84
CA LYS A 109 -19.67 -23.75 5.81
C LYS A 109 -21.12 -23.37 5.63
#